data_46bec34600180c0b1891bcc2bf4abf1d
#
_entry.id   46bec34600180c0b1891bcc2bf4abf1d
#
_cell.length_a   1.000
_cell.length_b   1.000
_cell.length_c   1.000
_cell.angle_alpha   90.00
_cell.angle_beta   90.00
_cell.angle_gamma   90.00
#
_symmetry.space_group_name_H-M   'P 1'
#
loop_
_entity.id
_entity.type
_entity.pdbx_description
1 polymer ?
#
loop_
_entity_poly.entity_id
_entity_poly.type
_entity_poly.pdbx_seq_one_letter_code
_entity_poly.pdbx_strand_id
1 'polypeptide(L)'
;MSEEEGMFDIIDATGSVNKNDPCMRNVEGEMIRSHELCLKISAKKPTDPDYKGLLEELFQCKIDYSVAIVSPFYCDCGCRMTIGKNVTINKGATILSPGKVVIEDNVLIGPEVKIATVDHDLYDRHNLFHFGQVTIKENAWICIGAIICPGVTIGRNAVIAAGAVVTKDVPDNVVVGGNPARIIKKINPTHTGL
;
A
#
# COMPACT_ATOMS: atom_id res chain seq x y z
N MET A 1 18.43 -20.42 -7.58
CA MET A 1 17.20 -19.62 -7.38
C MET A 1 16.59 -20.13 -6.10
N SER A 2 16.48 -19.31 -5.07
CA SER A 2 15.77 -19.68 -3.85
C SER A 2 14.29 -19.84 -4.18
N GLU A 3 13.57 -20.72 -3.48
CA GLU A 3 12.12 -20.93 -3.68
C GLU A 3 11.31 -19.61 -3.47
N GLU A 4 11.90 -18.62 -2.82
CA GLU A 4 11.29 -17.29 -2.59
C GLU A 4 11.35 -16.36 -3.82
N GLU A 5 12.34 -16.50 -4.70
CA GLU A 5 12.47 -15.63 -5.89
C GLU A 5 11.37 -15.85 -6.95
N GLY A 6 10.71 -17.02 -6.95
CA GLY A 6 9.63 -17.34 -7.89
C GLY A 6 8.21 -17.08 -7.38
N MET A 7 8.04 -16.74 -6.10
CA MET A 7 6.71 -16.71 -5.46
C MET A 7 5.73 -15.73 -6.12
N PHE A 8 6.20 -14.58 -6.55
CA PHE A 8 5.38 -13.53 -7.16
C PHE A 8 5.64 -13.32 -8.65
N ASP A 9 6.53 -14.12 -9.28
CA ASP A 9 6.94 -13.93 -10.68
C ASP A 9 5.76 -14.01 -11.64
N ILE A 10 4.83 -14.93 -11.42
CA ILE A 10 3.64 -15.07 -12.26
C ILE A 10 2.74 -13.84 -12.12
N ILE A 11 2.55 -13.36 -10.89
CA ILE A 11 1.77 -12.12 -10.62
C ILE A 11 2.39 -10.94 -11.35
N ASP A 12 3.72 -10.78 -11.25
CA ASP A 12 4.45 -9.68 -11.86
C ASP A 12 4.47 -9.76 -13.39
N ALA A 13 4.53 -10.99 -13.94
CA ALA A 13 4.59 -11.19 -15.39
C ALA A 13 3.23 -11.07 -16.09
N THR A 14 2.15 -11.51 -15.44
CA THR A 14 0.84 -11.65 -16.10
C THR A 14 -0.22 -10.67 -15.57
N GLY A 15 -0.06 -10.18 -14.36
CA GLY A 15 -1.07 -9.38 -13.66
C GLY A 15 -2.35 -10.16 -13.31
N SER A 16 -2.40 -11.47 -13.57
CA SER A 16 -3.58 -12.31 -13.31
C SER A 16 -3.17 -13.74 -12.97
N VAL A 17 -3.80 -14.32 -11.95
CA VAL A 17 -3.48 -15.66 -11.49
C VAL A 17 -4.74 -16.43 -11.13
N ASN A 18 -4.80 -17.73 -11.52
CA ASN A 18 -5.85 -18.63 -11.06
C ASN A 18 -5.54 -19.09 -9.62
N LYS A 19 -6.55 -19.21 -8.78
CA LYS A 19 -6.39 -19.64 -7.38
C LYS A 19 -5.70 -20.99 -7.21
N ASN A 20 -5.83 -21.87 -8.21
CA ASN A 20 -5.23 -23.21 -8.19
C ASN A 20 -3.77 -23.21 -8.66
N ASP A 21 -3.24 -22.08 -9.09
CA ASP A 21 -1.82 -21.94 -9.43
C ASP A 21 -0.95 -22.24 -8.21
N PRO A 22 0.12 -23.02 -8.35
CA PRO A 22 1.02 -23.33 -7.23
C PRO A 22 1.57 -22.11 -6.50
N CYS A 23 1.79 -20.98 -7.19
CA CYS A 23 2.27 -19.74 -6.57
C CYS A 23 1.33 -19.19 -5.49
N MET A 24 0.01 -19.45 -5.60
CA MET A 24 -0.97 -18.96 -4.64
C MET A 24 -0.78 -19.52 -3.23
N ARG A 25 -0.26 -20.75 -3.10
CA ARG A 25 0.07 -21.32 -1.77
C ARG A 25 1.18 -20.53 -1.07
N ASN A 26 2.15 -20.04 -1.83
CA ASN A 26 3.22 -19.23 -1.27
C ASN A 26 2.71 -17.83 -0.89
N VAL A 27 1.81 -17.26 -1.72
CA VAL A 27 1.13 -16.00 -1.38
C VAL A 27 0.32 -16.13 -0.09
N GLU A 28 -0.44 -17.23 0.07
CA GLU A 28 -1.20 -17.51 1.30
C GLU A 28 -0.27 -17.66 2.52
N GLY A 29 0.88 -18.33 2.37
CA GLY A 29 1.89 -18.43 3.42
C GLY A 29 2.43 -17.07 3.87
N GLU A 30 2.72 -16.18 2.90
CA GLU A 30 3.15 -14.81 3.18
C GLU A 30 2.04 -13.98 3.85
N MET A 31 0.79 -14.14 3.45
CA MET A 31 -0.35 -13.48 4.09
C MET A 31 -0.48 -13.89 5.56
N ILE A 32 -0.32 -15.17 5.88
CA ILE A 32 -0.35 -15.68 7.26
C ILE A 32 0.81 -15.06 8.06
N ARG A 33 2.04 -15.10 7.52
CA ARG A 33 3.23 -14.52 8.16
C ARG A 33 3.05 -13.02 8.44
N SER A 34 2.60 -12.28 7.44
CA SER A 34 2.36 -10.84 7.57
C SER A 34 1.27 -10.52 8.59
N HIS A 35 0.19 -11.32 8.63
CA HIS A 35 -0.87 -11.15 9.62
C HIS A 35 -0.36 -11.34 11.05
N GLU A 36 0.41 -12.40 11.31
CA GLU A 36 0.99 -12.64 12.62
C GLU A 36 1.92 -11.52 13.08
N LEU A 37 2.74 -10.98 12.16
CA LEU A 37 3.60 -9.84 12.44
C LEU A 37 2.81 -8.56 12.71
N CYS A 38 1.75 -8.28 11.94
CA CYS A 38 0.86 -7.14 12.19
C CYS A 38 0.21 -7.23 13.59
N LEU A 39 -0.18 -8.42 14.06
CA LEU A 39 -0.69 -8.60 15.42
C LEU A 39 0.39 -8.30 16.47
N LYS A 40 1.62 -8.80 16.29
CA LYS A 40 2.74 -8.50 17.19
C LYS A 40 3.05 -6.99 17.22
N ILE A 41 3.10 -6.34 16.06
CA ILE A 41 3.33 -4.90 15.92
C ILE A 41 2.21 -4.10 16.60
N SER A 42 0.95 -4.53 16.45
CA SER A 42 -0.21 -3.85 17.06
C SER A 42 -0.21 -3.91 18.59
N ALA A 43 0.45 -4.88 19.18
CA ALA A 43 0.63 -4.99 20.63
C ALA A 43 1.77 -4.11 21.19
N LYS A 44 2.51 -3.40 20.34
CA LYS A 44 3.69 -2.59 20.69
C LYS A 44 3.41 -1.10 20.55
N LYS A 45 4.22 -0.31 21.26
CA LYS A 45 4.33 1.13 21.03
C LYS A 45 5.46 1.41 20.04
N PRO A 46 5.38 2.44 19.21
CA PRO A 46 6.47 2.84 18.32
C PRO A 46 7.81 3.11 19.02
N THR A 47 7.76 3.41 20.33
CA THR A 47 8.93 3.64 21.19
C THR A 47 9.56 2.36 21.76
N ASP A 48 8.94 1.21 21.59
CA ASP A 48 9.46 -0.05 22.12
C ASP A 48 10.72 -0.47 21.32
N PRO A 49 11.76 -0.98 21.99
CA PRO A 49 13.06 -1.24 21.35
C PRO A 49 13.01 -2.21 20.19
N ASP A 50 12.06 -3.16 20.21
CA ASP A 50 11.88 -4.20 19.18
C ASP A 50 10.90 -3.82 18.08
N TYR A 51 10.21 -2.66 18.19
CA TYR A 51 9.19 -2.23 17.23
C TYR A 51 9.72 -2.12 15.79
N LYS A 52 10.88 -1.47 15.65
CA LYS A 52 11.50 -1.31 14.32
C LYS A 52 11.95 -2.64 13.74
N GLY A 53 12.50 -3.53 14.56
CA GLY A 53 12.88 -4.88 14.14
C GLY A 53 11.70 -5.68 13.59
N LEU A 54 10.53 -5.57 14.22
CA LEU A 54 9.30 -6.20 13.74
C LEU A 54 8.83 -5.62 12.40
N LEU A 55 8.96 -4.31 12.18
CA LEU A 55 8.66 -3.68 10.88
C LEU A 55 9.63 -4.17 9.80
N GLU A 56 10.94 -4.24 10.09
CA GLU A 56 11.94 -4.75 9.15
C GLU A 56 11.72 -6.24 8.83
N GLU A 57 11.27 -7.02 9.80
CA GLU A 57 10.86 -8.41 9.59
C GLU A 57 9.61 -8.50 8.69
N LEU A 58 8.60 -7.66 8.94
CA LEU A 58 7.37 -7.62 8.15
C LEU A 58 7.64 -7.28 6.68
N PHE A 59 8.42 -6.23 6.43
CA PHE A 59 8.70 -5.74 5.08
C PHE A 59 9.89 -6.43 4.42
N GLN A 60 10.60 -7.31 5.14
CA GLN A 60 11.82 -8.00 4.68
C GLN A 60 12.89 -7.05 4.12
N CYS A 61 12.93 -5.83 4.62
CA CYS A 61 13.91 -4.82 4.23
C CYS A 61 14.22 -3.86 5.38
N LYS A 62 15.30 -3.08 5.21
CA LYS A 62 15.61 -2.01 6.17
C LYS A 62 14.64 -0.85 6.02
N ILE A 63 14.13 -0.38 7.14
CA ILE A 63 13.22 0.77 7.21
C ILE A 63 13.99 1.99 7.73
N ASP A 64 13.86 3.12 7.02
CA ASP A 64 14.49 4.37 7.45
C ASP A 64 13.94 4.84 8.81
N TYR A 65 14.78 5.49 9.61
CA TYR A 65 14.40 5.97 10.96
C TYR A 65 13.32 7.06 10.93
N SER A 66 13.15 7.75 9.81
CA SER A 66 12.12 8.78 9.63
C SER A 66 10.73 8.23 9.33
N VAL A 67 10.60 6.91 9.12
CA VAL A 67 9.30 6.27 8.87
C VAL A 67 8.54 6.08 10.17
N ALA A 68 7.28 6.53 10.20
CA ALA A 68 6.37 6.37 11.32
C ALA A 68 5.14 5.54 10.89
N ILE A 69 4.94 4.38 11.51
CA ILE A 69 3.75 3.55 11.31
C ILE A 69 3.00 3.47 12.63
N VAL A 70 1.75 3.93 12.64
CA VAL A 70 0.92 4.00 13.86
C VAL A 70 -0.04 2.81 13.90
N SER A 71 0.09 1.98 14.93
CA SER A 71 -0.79 0.84 15.16
C SER A 71 -2.21 1.25 15.62
N PRO A 72 -3.25 0.43 15.34
CA PRO A 72 -3.19 -0.81 14.57
C PRO A 72 -2.93 -0.53 13.08
N PHE A 73 -2.16 -1.41 12.45
CA PHE A 73 -1.83 -1.38 11.03
C PHE A 73 -1.95 -2.81 10.50
N TYR A 74 -2.41 -2.97 9.29
CA TYR A 74 -2.53 -4.26 8.64
C TYR A 74 -2.02 -4.23 7.21
N CYS A 75 -1.19 -5.20 6.85
CA CYS A 75 -0.92 -5.57 5.46
C CYS A 75 -0.89 -7.09 5.31
N ASP A 76 -1.21 -7.59 4.13
CA ASP A 76 -1.28 -9.02 3.86
C ASP A 76 0.02 -9.60 3.26
N CYS A 77 0.78 -8.81 2.50
CA CYS A 77 2.07 -9.21 1.92
C CYS A 77 3.12 -8.12 2.16
N GLY A 78 3.67 -8.07 3.38
CA GLY A 78 4.64 -7.04 3.77
C GLY A 78 5.88 -6.99 2.87
N CYS A 79 6.40 -8.14 2.45
CA CYS A 79 7.54 -8.25 1.55
C CYS A 79 7.32 -7.61 0.16
N ARG A 80 6.06 -7.29 -0.19
CA ARG A 80 5.69 -6.63 -1.44
C ARG A 80 5.57 -5.11 -1.31
N MET A 81 5.93 -4.55 -0.16
CA MET A 81 5.88 -3.12 0.09
C MET A 81 7.28 -2.50 0.07
N THR A 82 7.42 -1.39 -0.65
CA THR A 82 8.61 -0.53 -0.60
C THR A 82 8.21 0.82 0.02
N ILE A 83 8.94 1.25 1.05
CA ILE A 83 8.63 2.47 1.81
C ILE A 83 9.85 3.38 1.81
N GLY A 84 9.68 4.59 1.30
CA GLY A 84 10.70 5.65 1.26
C GLY A 84 10.94 6.28 2.62
N LYS A 85 11.68 7.40 2.62
CA LYS A 85 12.01 8.17 3.82
C LYS A 85 10.89 9.13 4.21
N ASN A 86 10.82 9.49 5.49
CA ASN A 86 9.87 10.46 6.01
C ASN A 86 8.41 10.14 5.64
N VAL A 87 8.07 8.85 5.62
CA VAL A 87 6.71 8.36 5.36
C VAL A 87 5.98 8.19 6.68
N THR A 88 4.74 8.67 6.73
CA THR A 88 3.84 8.41 7.85
C THR A 88 2.66 7.55 7.38
N ILE A 89 2.45 6.40 8.02
CA ILE A 89 1.26 5.57 7.85
C ILE A 89 0.48 5.62 9.17
N ASN A 90 -0.71 6.20 9.14
CA ASN A 90 -1.50 6.40 10.33
C ASN A 90 -2.35 5.16 10.69
N LYS A 91 -2.91 5.17 11.92
CA LYS A 91 -3.69 4.06 12.49
C LYS A 91 -4.87 3.65 11.60
N GLY A 92 -5.16 2.36 11.61
CA GLY A 92 -6.28 1.78 10.85
C GLY A 92 -6.00 1.61 9.37
N ALA A 93 -4.80 1.93 8.88
CA ALA A 93 -4.44 1.67 7.49
C ALA A 93 -4.48 0.16 7.21
N THR A 94 -5.13 -0.21 6.09
CA THR A 94 -5.24 -1.60 5.61
C THR A 94 -4.71 -1.65 4.18
N ILE A 95 -3.69 -2.46 3.95
CA ILE A 95 -2.99 -2.52 2.66
C ILE A 95 -2.95 -3.97 2.18
N LEU A 96 -3.68 -4.25 1.11
CA LEU A 96 -3.61 -5.53 0.40
C LEU A 96 -2.55 -5.38 -0.70
N SER A 97 -1.40 -5.98 -0.48
CA SER A 97 -0.16 -5.68 -1.23
C SER A 97 0.40 -6.78 -2.13
N PRO A 98 -0.30 -7.90 -2.46
CA PRO A 98 0.30 -8.94 -3.29
C PRO A 98 0.70 -8.45 -4.70
N GLY A 99 0.04 -7.42 -5.24
CA GLY A 99 0.38 -6.78 -6.52
C GLY A 99 1.41 -5.65 -6.43
N LYS A 100 2.14 -5.51 -5.33
CA LYS A 100 3.10 -4.44 -4.98
C LYS A 100 2.50 -3.12 -4.56
N VAL A 101 3.07 -2.54 -3.52
CA VAL A 101 2.84 -1.14 -3.11
C VAL A 101 4.18 -0.42 -3.00
N VAL A 102 4.32 0.67 -3.75
CA VAL A 102 5.50 1.55 -3.69
C VAL A 102 5.07 2.89 -3.10
N ILE A 103 5.66 3.26 -1.97
CA ILE A 103 5.45 4.54 -1.30
C ILE A 103 6.77 5.29 -1.34
N GLU A 104 6.81 6.39 -2.10
CA GLU A 104 8.00 7.22 -2.22
C GLU A 104 8.19 8.12 -0.98
N ASP A 105 9.22 8.97 -1.01
CA ASP A 105 9.60 9.82 0.12
C ASP A 105 8.53 10.86 0.48
N ASN A 106 8.49 11.27 1.74
CA ASN A 106 7.63 12.35 2.27
C ASN A 106 6.12 12.13 2.13
N VAL A 107 5.68 10.89 1.95
CA VAL A 107 4.25 10.57 1.80
C VAL A 107 3.55 10.54 3.15
N LEU A 108 2.34 11.14 3.20
CA LEU A 108 1.45 11.09 4.36
C LEU A 108 0.24 10.23 4.05
N ILE A 109 0.08 9.13 4.78
CA ILE A 109 -1.11 8.26 4.72
C ILE A 109 -1.92 8.47 6.00
N GLY A 110 -3.12 9.01 5.83
CA GLY A 110 -4.06 9.31 6.89
C GLY A 110 -4.67 8.07 7.56
N PRO A 111 -5.39 8.26 8.67
CA PRO A 111 -6.09 7.17 9.35
C PRO A 111 -7.10 6.46 8.43
N GLU A 112 -7.29 5.16 8.68
CA GLU A 112 -8.32 4.34 7.99
C GLU A 112 -8.20 4.31 6.45
N VAL A 113 -7.06 4.68 5.88
CA VAL A 113 -6.81 4.55 4.44
C VAL A 113 -6.76 3.09 4.04
N LYS A 114 -7.35 2.76 2.90
CA LYS A 114 -7.34 1.42 2.32
C LYS A 114 -6.65 1.45 0.96
N ILE A 115 -5.71 0.52 0.77
CA ILE A 115 -5.00 0.35 -0.50
C ILE A 115 -5.17 -1.11 -0.91
N ALA A 116 -5.68 -1.33 -2.10
CA ALA A 116 -5.79 -2.67 -2.67
C ALA A 116 -4.95 -2.78 -3.94
N THR A 117 -4.23 -3.87 -4.08
CA THR A 117 -3.48 -4.22 -5.29
C THR A 117 -3.99 -5.49 -5.95
N VAL A 118 -5.12 -6.00 -5.48
CA VAL A 118 -5.77 -7.22 -5.98
C VAL A 118 -7.27 -7.03 -6.03
N ASP A 119 -7.87 -7.57 -7.09
CA ASP A 119 -9.31 -7.72 -7.24
C ASP A 119 -9.66 -9.13 -7.75
N HIS A 120 -10.90 -9.54 -7.55
CA HIS A 120 -11.46 -10.73 -8.17
C HIS A 120 -11.92 -10.42 -9.59
N ASP A 121 -11.80 -11.41 -10.50
CA ASP A 121 -12.39 -11.28 -11.83
C ASP A 121 -13.91 -11.12 -11.76
N LEU A 122 -14.45 -10.32 -12.66
CA LEU A 122 -15.87 -10.00 -12.66
C LEU A 122 -16.77 -11.21 -12.96
N TYR A 123 -16.28 -12.14 -13.76
CA TYR A 123 -17.03 -13.30 -14.24
C TYR A 123 -16.62 -14.61 -13.57
N ASP A 124 -15.34 -14.73 -13.17
CA ASP A 124 -14.80 -15.91 -12.46
C ASP A 124 -14.24 -15.53 -11.07
N ARG A 125 -15.09 -14.96 -10.24
CA ARG A 125 -14.75 -14.39 -8.92
C ARG A 125 -14.07 -15.36 -7.97
N HIS A 126 -14.31 -16.64 -8.12
CA HIS A 126 -13.80 -17.65 -7.19
C HIS A 126 -12.45 -18.23 -7.61
N ASN A 127 -12.07 -18.06 -8.88
CA ASN A 127 -10.89 -18.73 -9.41
C ASN A 127 -9.84 -17.79 -10.00
N LEU A 128 -10.22 -16.57 -10.43
CA LEU A 128 -9.30 -15.66 -11.10
C LEU A 128 -9.14 -14.37 -10.34
N PHE A 129 -7.88 -14.02 -10.09
CA PHE A 129 -7.48 -12.77 -9.43
C PHE A 129 -6.73 -11.87 -10.41
N HIS A 130 -6.94 -10.57 -10.30
CA HIS A 130 -6.23 -9.54 -11.03
C HIS A 130 -5.40 -8.69 -10.07
N PHE A 131 -4.15 -8.44 -10.43
CA PHE A 131 -3.20 -7.70 -9.60
C PHE A 131 -2.74 -6.45 -10.34
N GLY A 132 -2.59 -5.36 -9.60
CA GLY A 132 -2.11 -4.10 -10.14
C GLY A 132 -1.29 -3.34 -9.09
N GLN A 133 -0.04 -3.01 -9.40
CA GLN A 133 0.82 -2.24 -8.52
C GLN A 133 0.20 -0.88 -8.20
N VAL A 134 0.18 -0.50 -6.94
CA VAL A 134 -0.12 0.87 -6.51
C VAL A 134 1.18 1.60 -6.23
N THR A 135 1.32 2.80 -6.82
CA THR A 135 2.47 3.69 -6.58
C THR A 135 1.99 5.02 -6.02
N ILE A 136 2.52 5.42 -4.87
CA ILE A 136 2.26 6.72 -4.25
C ILE A 136 3.53 7.52 -4.31
N LYS A 137 3.54 8.55 -5.18
CA LYS A 137 4.73 9.35 -5.45
C LYS A 137 5.00 10.37 -4.36
N GLU A 138 6.22 10.88 -4.40
CA GLU A 138 6.80 11.80 -3.42
C GLU A 138 5.85 12.96 -3.04
N ASN A 139 5.83 13.30 -1.76
CA ASN A 139 5.02 14.37 -1.16
C ASN A 139 3.48 14.20 -1.32
N ALA A 140 2.99 13.05 -1.75
CA ALA A 140 1.55 12.84 -1.82
C ALA A 140 0.91 12.76 -0.42
N TRP A 141 -0.31 13.24 -0.31
CA TRP A 141 -1.10 13.16 0.92
C TRP A 141 -2.42 12.43 0.68
N ILE A 142 -2.55 11.28 1.30
CA ILE A 142 -3.77 10.46 1.27
C ILE A 142 -4.54 10.75 2.55
N CYS A 143 -5.67 11.45 2.45
CA CYS A 143 -6.45 11.83 3.62
C CYS A 143 -7.23 10.65 4.21
N ILE A 144 -7.75 10.86 5.43
CA ILE A 144 -8.50 9.86 6.21
C ILE A 144 -9.56 9.12 5.37
N GLY A 145 -9.60 7.80 5.49
CA GLY A 145 -10.64 6.95 4.92
C GLY A 145 -10.64 6.85 3.39
N ALA A 146 -9.65 7.40 2.70
CA ALA A 146 -9.53 7.26 1.25
C ALA A 146 -9.25 5.80 0.86
N ILE A 147 -9.72 5.40 -0.32
CA ILE A 147 -9.55 4.06 -0.89
C ILE A 147 -8.81 4.18 -2.22
N ILE A 148 -7.70 3.46 -2.36
CA ILE A 148 -6.91 3.39 -3.59
C ILE A 148 -7.08 2.00 -4.19
N CYS A 149 -7.60 1.97 -5.43
CA CYS A 149 -7.86 0.72 -6.17
C CYS A 149 -6.60 0.17 -6.85
N PRO A 150 -6.61 -1.11 -7.27
CA PRO A 150 -5.49 -1.74 -7.93
C PRO A 150 -5.01 -1.00 -9.18
N GLY A 151 -3.68 -1.00 -9.40
CA GLY A 151 -3.05 -0.43 -10.58
C GLY A 151 -2.91 1.09 -10.59
N VAL A 152 -3.36 1.79 -9.54
CA VAL A 152 -3.38 3.26 -9.50
C VAL A 152 -2.02 3.85 -9.14
N THR A 153 -1.62 4.88 -9.90
CA THR A 153 -0.51 5.76 -9.55
C THR A 153 -1.03 7.10 -9.02
N ILE A 154 -0.61 7.48 -7.81
CA ILE A 154 -0.85 8.79 -7.22
C ILE A 154 0.36 9.68 -7.53
N GLY A 155 0.15 10.78 -8.23
CA GLY A 155 1.19 11.72 -8.66
C GLY A 155 1.86 12.48 -7.52
N ARG A 156 3.02 13.11 -7.82
CA ARG A 156 3.76 13.94 -6.86
C ARG A 156 2.91 15.11 -6.35
N ASN A 157 3.04 15.41 -5.06
CA ASN A 157 2.28 16.49 -4.39
C ASN A 157 0.77 16.37 -4.57
N ALA A 158 0.23 15.22 -4.99
CA ALA A 158 -1.20 15.05 -5.10
C ALA A 158 -1.84 14.88 -3.72
N VAL A 159 -3.06 15.37 -3.58
CA VAL A 159 -3.86 15.21 -2.37
C VAL A 159 -5.12 14.41 -2.71
N ILE A 160 -5.29 13.31 -2.00
CA ILE A 160 -6.50 12.50 -2.09
C ILE A 160 -7.40 12.91 -0.92
N ALA A 161 -8.52 13.53 -1.21
CA ALA A 161 -9.45 14.05 -0.20
C ALA A 161 -10.03 12.92 0.65
N ALA A 162 -10.46 13.27 1.87
CA ALA A 162 -11.05 12.32 2.81
C ALA A 162 -12.22 11.53 2.19
N GLY A 163 -12.21 10.21 2.40
CA GLY A 163 -13.25 9.30 1.89
C GLY A 163 -13.30 9.14 0.38
N ALA A 164 -12.35 9.65 -0.37
CA ALA A 164 -12.31 9.50 -1.82
C ALA A 164 -12.01 8.07 -2.25
N VAL A 165 -12.63 7.61 -3.36
CA VAL A 165 -12.36 6.31 -3.99
C VAL A 165 -11.64 6.53 -5.31
N VAL A 166 -10.35 6.24 -5.34
CA VAL A 166 -9.47 6.47 -6.48
C VAL A 166 -9.39 5.22 -7.33
N THR A 167 -9.97 5.29 -8.54
CA THR A 167 -10.06 4.17 -9.49
C THR A 167 -9.23 4.38 -10.75
N LYS A 168 -8.49 5.49 -10.84
CA LYS A 168 -7.63 5.85 -11.99
C LYS A 168 -6.45 6.66 -11.49
N ASP A 169 -5.39 6.70 -12.27
CA ASP A 169 -4.22 7.50 -11.99
C ASP A 169 -4.56 8.96 -11.69
N VAL A 170 -3.84 9.50 -10.71
CA VAL A 170 -3.95 10.90 -10.28
C VAL A 170 -2.72 11.66 -10.75
N PRO A 171 -2.88 12.73 -11.53
CA PRO A 171 -1.76 13.56 -11.97
C PRO A 171 -1.01 14.23 -10.81
N ASP A 172 0.20 14.72 -11.10
CA ASP A 172 0.97 15.53 -10.16
C ASP A 172 0.24 16.85 -9.83
N ASN A 173 0.43 17.35 -8.61
CA ASN A 173 -0.01 18.68 -8.17
C ASN A 173 -1.53 18.93 -8.31
N VAL A 174 -2.34 17.95 -7.97
CA VAL A 174 -3.80 18.10 -7.96
C VAL A 174 -4.42 17.65 -6.65
N VAL A 175 -5.61 18.15 -6.34
CA VAL A 175 -6.50 17.59 -5.33
C VAL A 175 -7.60 16.81 -6.03
N VAL A 176 -7.82 15.56 -5.65
CA VAL A 176 -8.94 14.74 -6.11
C VAL A 176 -9.85 14.36 -4.96
N GLY A 177 -11.14 14.15 -5.24
CA GLY A 177 -12.11 13.72 -4.22
C GLY A 177 -13.38 13.14 -4.84
N GLY A 178 -14.18 12.50 -4.00
CA GLY A 178 -15.45 11.87 -4.39
C GLY A 178 -15.34 10.37 -4.67
N ASN A 179 -16.44 9.74 -5.02
CA ASN A 179 -16.55 8.33 -5.41
C ASN A 179 -17.36 8.22 -6.73
N PRO A 180 -16.70 7.87 -7.86
CA PRO A 180 -15.25 7.78 -8.02
C PRO A 180 -14.58 9.16 -7.96
N ALA A 181 -13.30 9.21 -7.55
CA ALA A 181 -12.55 10.45 -7.39
C ALA A 181 -12.39 11.23 -8.71
N ARG A 182 -12.51 12.56 -8.62
CA ARG A 182 -12.32 13.50 -9.74
C ARG A 182 -11.45 14.66 -9.28
N ILE A 183 -10.77 15.31 -10.22
CA ILE A 183 -9.96 16.50 -9.92
C ILE A 183 -10.88 17.61 -9.41
N ILE A 184 -10.58 18.12 -8.21
CA ILE A 184 -11.27 19.25 -7.57
C ILE A 184 -10.55 20.54 -7.91
N LYS A 185 -9.20 20.53 -7.82
CA LYS A 185 -8.37 21.71 -8.12
C LYS A 185 -6.92 21.30 -8.41
N LYS A 186 -6.17 22.24 -9.02
CA LYS A 186 -4.71 22.16 -9.16
C LYS A 186 -4.04 22.81 -7.95
N ILE A 187 -2.91 22.24 -7.53
CA ILE A 187 -2.03 22.79 -6.50
C ILE A 187 -0.95 23.61 -7.21
N ASN A 188 -0.74 24.85 -6.77
CA ASN A 188 0.40 25.63 -7.25
C ASN A 188 1.64 25.24 -6.41
N PRO A 189 2.65 24.58 -6.98
CA PRO A 189 3.82 24.12 -6.22
C PRO A 189 4.70 25.27 -5.68
N THR A 190 4.52 26.51 -6.17
CA THR A 190 5.24 27.69 -5.68
C THR A 190 4.57 28.33 -4.47
N HIS A 191 3.39 27.85 -4.07
CA HIS A 191 2.70 28.36 -2.90
C HIS A 191 3.22 27.65 -1.65
N THR A 192 4.38 28.06 -1.15
CA THR A 192 4.83 27.70 0.21
C THR A 192 3.95 28.51 1.18
N GLY A 193 2.82 27.90 1.56
CA GLY A 193 1.95 28.47 2.59
C GLY A 193 2.69 28.45 3.93
N LEU A 194 3.16 29.61 4.36
CA LEU A 194 3.37 30.02 5.75
C LEU A 194 2.27 31.00 6.10
#